data_2146e6aa82a1166ac0bc6205ae9be156
#
_entry.id   2146e6aa82a1166ac0bc6205ae9be156
#
_cell.length_a   1.000
_cell.length_b   1.000
_cell.length_c   1.000
_cell.angle_alpha   90.00
_cell.angle_beta   90.00
_cell.angle_gamma   90.00
#
_symmetry.space_group_name_H-M   'P 1'
#
loop_
_entity.id
_entity.type
_entity.pdbx_description
1 polymer ?
#
loop_
_entity_poly.entity_id
_entity_poly.type
_entity_poly.pdbx_seq_one_letter_code
_entity_poly.pdbx_strand_id
1 'polypeptide(L)'
;TNEVYYPGDTLPLPVPAGTKSGDPVVVGTIAGIAMEDRDAAGNAPVRVKGVFNLSVTGHDGTATKAIGVGDKVYYTAPSGGTPAIIDADATDGAEFGVALKAIAKGDTDPVVATIPVVLKGGI
;
A
#
# COMPACT_ATOMS: atom_id res chain seq x y z
N THR A 1 10.21 23.66 -19.34
CA THR A 1 10.00 22.25 -19.08
C THR A 1 8.54 21.97 -18.80
N ASN A 2 8.15 20.71 -18.85
CA ASN A 2 6.78 20.30 -18.60
C ASN A 2 6.57 19.69 -17.23
N GLU A 3 7.57 19.76 -16.38
CA GLU A 3 7.47 19.21 -15.04
C GLU A 3 6.60 20.08 -14.15
N VAL A 4 5.50 19.53 -13.65
CA VAL A 4 4.53 20.24 -12.81
C VAL A 4 4.88 20.14 -11.33
N TYR A 5 5.34 18.94 -10.88
CA TYR A 5 5.76 18.71 -9.51
C TYR A 5 7.18 18.17 -9.51
N TYR A 6 8.08 18.89 -8.87
CA TYR A 6 9.47 18.48 -8.78
C TYR A 6 9.83 18.25 -7.29
N PRO A 7 10.43 17.12 -6.98
CA PRO A 7 10.90 16.02 -7.85
C PRO A 7 9.82 15.02 -8.27
N GLY A 8 8.55 15.24 -7.98
CA GLY A 8 7.47 14.34 -8.37
C GLY A 8 7.29 13.11 -7.48
N ASP A 9 7.96 13.08 -6.32
CA ASP A 9 7.85 11.97 -5.37
C ASP A 9 6.60 12.08 -4.50
N THR A 10 6.07 13.27 -4.35
CA THR A 10 4.89 13.55 -3.54
C THR A 10 3.89 14.33 -4.38
N LEU A 11 2.67 13.81 -4.46
CA LEU A 11 1.60 14.40 -5.26
C LEU A 11 0.37 14.66 -4.40
N PRO A 12 -0.33 15.79 -4.59
CA PRO A 12 -1.64 15.98 -3.98
C PRO A 12 -2.66 15.12 -4.73
N LEU A 13 -3.27 14.16 -4.04
CA LEU A 13 -4.22 13.22 -4.65
C LEU A 13 -5.50 13.14 -3.84
N PRO A 14 -6.66 12.89 -4.50
CA PRO A 14 -7.87 12.53 -3.77
C PRO A 14 -7.66 11.17 -3.10
N VAL A 15 -8.02 11.06 -1.82
CA VAL A 15 -7.82 9.84 -1.03
C VAL A 15 -9.13 9.40 -0.40
N PRO A 16 -9.25 8.11 0.00
CA PRO A 16 -10.47 7.61 0.63
C PRO A 16 -10.79 8.34 1.94
N ALA A 17 -12.07 8.37 2.29
CA ALA A 17 -12.50 8.90 3.58
C ALA A 17 -11.82 8.14 4.72
N GLY A 18 -11.39 8.87 5.74
CA GLY A 18 -10.70 8.28 6.89
C GLY A 18 -9.21 8.09 6.71
N THR A 19 -8.64 8.49 5.57
CA THR A 19 -7.19 8.37 5.35
C THR A 19 -6.43 9.23 6.36
N LYS A 20 -5.43 8.62 6.98
CA LYS A 20 -4.55 9.25 7.97
C LYS A 20 -3.11 9.22 7.46
N SER A 21 -2.29 10.09 8.05
CA SER A 21 -0.84 10.09 7.79
C SER A 21 -0.27 8.69 8.00
N GLY A 22 0.48 8.21 7.02
CA GLY A 22 1.10 6.88 7.06
C GLY A 22 0.27 5.78 6.42
N ASP A 23 -0.97 6.04 6.05
CA ASP A 23 -1.83 5.02 5.44
C ASP A 23 -1.43 4.74 3.99
N PRO A 24 -1.44 3.45 3.58
CA PRO A 24 -1.29 3.12 2.17
C PRO A 24 -2.55 3.52 1.41
N VAL A 25 -2.37 4.04 0.19
CA VAL A 25 -3.50 4.42 -0.67
C VAL A 25 -3.20 4.03 -2.11
N VAL A 26 -4.26 3.74 -2.86
CA VAL A 26 -4.18 3.56 -4.31
C VAL A 26 -5.26 4.44 -4.94
N VAL A 27 -4.84 5.32 -5.83
CA VAL A 27 -5.73 6.21 -6.57
C VAL A 27 -5.60 5.85 -8.04
N GLY A 28 -6.62 5.15 -8.58
CA GLY A 28 -6.49 4.56 -9.91
C GLY A 28 -5.40 3.50 -9.92
N THR A 29 -4.32 3.75 -10.64
CA THR A 29 -3.13 2.88 -10.64
C THR A 29 -1.97 3.47 -9.86
N ILE A 30 -2.17 4.61 -9.19
CA ILE A 30 -1.11 5.27 -8.41
C ILE A 30 -1.11 4.74 -7.00
N ALA A 31 -0.05 4.04 -6.61
CA ALA A 31 0.13 3.53 -5.25
C ALA A 31 1.05 4.45 -4.46
N GLY A 32 0.72 4.69 -3.21
CA GLY A 32 1.55 5.56 -2.38
C GLY A 32 1.16 5.53 -0.91
N ILE A 33 1.83 6.38 -0.14
CA ILE A 33 1.62 6.53 1.29
C ILE A 33 1.17 7.96 1.56
N ALA A 34 0.05 8.13 2.23
CA ALA A 34 -0.42 9.45 2.63
C ALA A 34 0.55 10.04 3.65
N MET A 35 1.02 11.26 3.40
CA MET A 35 1.96 11.94 4.29
C MET A 35 1.25 12.78 5.35
N GLU A 36 -0.02 13.07 5.14
CA GLU A 36 -0.86 13.83 6.06
C GLU A 36 -2.27 13.24 6.05
N ASP A 37 -3.05 13.59 7.06
CA ASP A 37 -4.47 13.21 7.11
C ASP A 37 -5.22 13.85 5.93
N ARG A 38 -6.30 13.20 5.51
CA ARG A 38 -7.17 13.72 4.46
C ARG A 38 -7.72 15.08 4.86
N ASP A 39 -7.61 16.07 3.97
CA ASP A 39 -8.08 17.41 4.25
C ASP A 39 -9.60 17.57 4.00
N ALA A 40 -10.12 18.77 4.23
CA ALA A 40 -11.57 19.04 4.08
C ALA A 40 -12.03 18.93 2.62
N ALA A 41 -11.13 19.07 1.66
CA ALA A 41 -11.43 18.91 0.24
C ALA A 41 -11.34 17.46 -0.24
N GLY A 42 -10.93 16.54 0.62
CA GLY A 42 -10.82 15.12 0.28
C GLY A 42 -9.47 14.71 -0.28
N ASN A 43 -8.45 15.53 -0.13
CA ASN A 43 -7.12 15.29 -0.68
C ASN A 43 -6.07 15.10 0.41
N ALA A 44 -4.94 14.53 0.04
CA ALA A 44 -3.76 14.47 0.90
C ALA A 44 -2.52 14.43 0.02
N PRO A 45 -1.37 14.91 0.52
CA PRO A 45 -0.10 14.68 -0.18
C PRO A 45 0.26 13.20 -0.05
N VAL A 46 0.50 12.55 -1.18
CA VAL A 46 0.80 11.13 -1.25
C VAL A 46 2.20 10.93 -1.81
N ARG A 47 3.04 10.24 -1.06
CA ARG A 47 4.37 9.89 -1.54
C ARG A 47 4.28 8.62 -2.38
N VAL A 48 4.71 8.72 -3.64
CA VAL A 48 4.51 7.66 -4.63
C VAL A 48 5.79 6.89 -4.95
N LYS A 49 6.87 7.20 -4.26
CA LYS A 49 8.17 6.59 -4.52
C LYS A 49 8.93 6.41 -3.21
N GLY A 50 9.66 5.31 -3.09
CA GLY A 50 10.49 5.05 -1.91
C GLY A 50 10.18 3.71 -1.27
N VAL A 51 10.80 3.48 -0.11
CA VAL A 51 10.65 2.26 0.69
C VAL A 51 10.05 2.64 2.03
N PHE A 52 8.99 1.95 2.42
CA PHE A 52 8.28 2.22 3.66
C PHE A 52 8.05 0.93 4.44
N ASN A 53 8.11 1.02 5.77
CA ASN A 53 7.70 -0.08 6.64
C ASN A 53 6.18 -0.09 6.72
N LEU A 54 5.58 -1.19 6.28
CA LEU A 54 4.13 -1.33 6.24
C LEU A 54 3.70 -2.62 6.89
N SER A 55 2.50 -2.62 7.46
CA SER A 55 1.86 -3.84 7.94
C SER A 55 1.36 -4.63 6.73
N VAL A 56 1.89 -5.83 6.56
CA VAL A 56 1.56 -6.70 5.43
C VAL A 56 1.02 -8.02 5.97
N THR A 57 -0.07 -8.49 5.38
CA THR A 57 -0.74 -9.73 5.78
C THR A 57 -0.38 -10.84 4.81
N GLY A 58 0.11 -11.96 5.33
CA GLY A 58 0.47 -13.15 4.53
C GLY A 58 -0.76 -13.96 4.14
N HIS A 59 -1.54 -13.44 3.20
CA HIS A 59 -2.81 -14.00 2.77
C HIS A 59 -3.06 -13.66 1.31
N ASP A 60 -3.69 -14.56 0.55
CA ASP A 60 -3.93 -14.36 -0.88
C ASP A 60 -5.41 -14.12 -1.23
N GLY A 61 -6.23 -13.78 -0.24
CA GLY A 61 -7.67 -13.59 -0.41
C GLY A 61 -8.49 -14.84 -0.16
N THR A 62 -7.85 -16.01 -0.16
CA THR A 62 -8.51 -17.31 0.06
C THR A 62 -7.90 -18.07 1.23
N ALA A 63 -6.58 -18.07 1.33
CA ALA A 63 -5.85 -18.84 2.33
C ALA A 63 -4.59 -18.08 2.77
N THR A 64 -3.99 -18.55 3.86
CA THR A 64 -2.70 -18.03 4.29
C THR A 64 -1.65 -18.33 3.23
N LYS A 65 -0.71 -17.40 3.05
CA LYS A 65 0.33 -17.53 2.04
C LYS A 65 1.62 -16.88 2.52
N ALA A 66 2.74 -17.54 2.28
CA ALA A 66 4.04 -16.96 2.54
C ALA A 66 4.34 -15.86 1.52
N ILE A 67 5.03 -14.82 1.98
CA ILE A 67 5.50 -13.74 1.10
C ILE A 67 7.02 -13.79 1.15
N GLY A 68 7.65 -13.84 -0.03
CA GLY A 68 9.11 -13.85 -0.14
C GLY A 68 9.65 -12.49 -0.51
N VAL A 69 10.96 -12.31 -0.33
CA VAL A 69 11.64 -11.12 -0.80
C VAL A 69 11.52 -11.04 -2.32
N GLY A 70 11.07 -9.90 -2.83
CA GLY A 70 10.85 -9.70 -4.26
C GLY A 70 9.43 -10.01 -4.72
N ASP A 71 8.58 -10.52 -3.85
CA ASP A 71 7.19 -10.79 -4.20
C ASP A 71 6.38 -9.51 -4.24
N LYS A 72 5.45 -9.43 -5.20
CA LYS A 72 4.53 -8.29 -5.28
C LYS A 72 3.53 -8.35 -4.13
N VAL A 73 3.18 -7.19 -3.61
CA VAL A 73 2.11 -7.04 -2.63
C VAL A 73 1.02 -6.16 -3.20
N TYR A 74 -0.20 -6.37 -2.75
CA TYR A 74 -1.39 -5.79 -3.32
C TYR A 74 -2.22 -5.06 -2.27
N TYR A 75 -2.94 -4.05 -2.71
CA TYR A 75 -3.74 -3.18 -1.85
C TYR A 75 -5.21 -3.53 -2.01
N THR A 76 -5.90 -3.71 -0.88
CA THR A 76 -7.35 -3.83 -0.82
C THR A 76 -7.90 -2.60 -0.10
N ALA A 77 -8.82 -1.90 -0.76
CA ALA A 77 -9.36 -0.64 -0.25
C ALA A 77 -10.13 -0.84 1.06
N PRO A 78 -10.18 0.18 1.93
CA PRO A 78 -10.98 0.10 3.15
C PRO A 78 -12.46 -0.08 2.79
N SER A 79 -13.17 -0.87 3.58
CA SER A 79 -14.57 -1.19 3.34
C SER A 79 -15.26 -1.53 4.65
N GLY A 80 -16.47 -0.99 4.84
CA GLY A 80 -17.33 -1.35 5.98
C GLY A 80 -16.68 -1.21 7.36
N GLY A 81 -15.85 -0.19 7.54
CA GLY A 81 -15.12 0.02 8.79
C GLY A 81 -13.81 -0.75 8.90
N THR A 82 -13.51 -1.63 7.93
CA THR A 82 -12.24 -2.35 7.86
C THR A 82 -11.22 -1.44 7.18
N PRO A 83 -10.02 -1.25 7.77
CA PRO A 83 -8.98 -0.44 7.13
C PRO A 83 -8.43 -1.12 5.89
N ALA A 84 -7.71 -0.36 5.07
CA ALA A 84 -7.00 -0.89 3.91
C ALA A 84 -6.01 -1.98 4.33
N ILE A 85 -5.83 -2.98 3.47
CA ILE A 85 -4.95 -4.13 3.73
C ILE A 85 -3.93 -4.23 2.61
N ILE A 86 -2.68 -4.52 2.98
CA ILE A 86 -1.63 -4.90 2.03
C ILE A 86 -1.39 -6.39 2.22
N ASP A 87 -1.56 -7.17 1.17
CA ASP A 87 -1.41 -8.63 1.22
C ASP A 87 -0.94 -9.18 -0.12
N ALA A 88 -1.08 -10.50 -0.32
CA ALA A 88 -0.66 -11.18 -1.54
C ALA A 88 -1.83 -11.48 -2.49
N ASP A 89 -2.98 -10.82 -2.32
CA ASP A 89 -4.17 -11.07 -3.11
C ASP A 89 -4.09 -10.42 -4.49
N ALA A 90 -3.55 -11.14 -5.45
CA ALA A 90 -3.39 -10.66 -6.82
C ALA A 90 -4.71 -10.66 -7.61
N THR A 91 -5.74 -11.33 -7.10
CA THR A 91 -7.02 -11.45 -7.80
C THR A 91 -7.90 -10.22 -7.60
N ASP A 92 -8.07 -9.83 -6.34
CA ASP A 92 -8.96 -8.71 -5.98
C ASP A 92 -8.20 -7.43 -5.61
N GLY A 93 -6.91 -7.52 -5.32
CA GLY A 93 -6.10 -6.39 -4.92
C GLY A 93 -5.50 -5.63 -6.09
N ALA A 94 -5.16 -4.37 -5.86
CA ALA A 94 -4.43 -3.54 -6.80
C ALA A 94 -2.93 -3.62 -6.51
N GLU A 95 -2.10 -3.74 -7.53
CA GLU A 95 -0.65 -3.82 -7.36
C GLU A 95 -0.13 -2.59 -6.60
N PHE A 96 0.58 -2.82 -5.50
CA PHE A 96 1.04 -1.76 -4.62
C PHE A 96 2.55 -1.59 -4.62
N GLY A 97 3.28 -2.67 -4.48
CA GLY A 97 4.74 -2.63 -4.41
C GLY A 97 5.33 -4.02 -4.32
N VAL A 98 6.57 -4.08 -3.83
CA VAL A 98 7.34 -5.32 -3.71
C VAL A 98 7.87 -5.44 -2.29
N ALA A 99 7.69 -6.63 -1.69
CA ALA A 99 8.19 -6.91 -0.34
C ALA A 99 9.71 -7.05 -0.34
N LEU A 100 10.35 -6.45 0.65
CA LEU A 100 11.80 -6.55 0.83
C LEU A 100 12.18 -7.44 2.00
N LYS A 101 11.21 -8.06 2.66
CA LYS A 101 11.43 -9.02 3.74
C LYS A 101 10.37 -10.11 3.66
N ALA A 102 10.74 -11.33 4.03
CA ALA A 102 9.85 -12.47 3.95
C ALA A 102 8.86 -12.51 5.12
N ILE A 103 7.67 -13.05 4.85
CA ILE A 103 6.67 -13.38 5.87
C ILE A 103 6.38 -14.87 5.75
N ALA A 104 6.50 -15.61 6.85
CA ALA A 104 6.21 -17.04 6.87
C ALA A 104 4.71 -17.30 6.71
N LYS A 105 4.37 -18.44 6.10
CA LYS A 105 2.97 -18.87 5.99
C LYS A 105 2.43 -19.22 7.39
N GLY A 106 1.24 -18.70 7.70
CA GLY A 106 0.53 -19.09 8.92
C GLY A 106 -0.20 -20.42 8.73
N ASP A 107 -0.65 -21.04 9.82
CA ASP A 107 -1.42 -22.28 9.75
C ASP A 107 -2.87 -22.02 9.33
N THR A 108 -3.71 -21.58 10.26
CA THR A 108 -5.11 -21.24 9.99
C THR A 108 -5.33 -19.74 9.88
N ASP A 109 -4.51 -18.96 10.58
CA ASP A 109 -4.59 -17.51 10.57
C ASP A 109 -3.39 -16.93 9.82
N PRO A 110 -3.59 -15.88 9.02
CA PRO A 110 -2.48 -15.25 8.32
C PRO A 110 -1.53 -14.56 9.30
N VAL A 111 -0.25 -14.57 8.96
CA VAL A 111 0.75 -13.82 9.70
C VAL A 111 0.74 -12.37 9.24
N VAL A 112 0.64 -11.43 10.18
CA VAL A 112 0.74 -10.00 9.91
C VAL A 112 2.07 -9.50 10.46
N ALA A 113 2.87 -8.87 9.63
CA ALA A 113 4.18 -8.35 10.04
C ALA A 113 4.43 -6.99 9.40
N THR A 114 5.18 -6.15 10.11
CA THR A 114 5.64 -4.89 9.54
C THR A 114 6.95 -5.13 8.81
N ILE A 115 6.95 -4.92 7.51
CA ILE A 115 8.10 -5.18 6.65
C ILE A 115 8.35 -3.99 5.72
N PRO A 116 9.61 -3.80 5.27
CA PRO A 116 9.87 -2.78 4.26
C PRO A 116 9.29 -3.20 2.90
N VAL A 117 8.62 -2.25 2.26
CA VAL A 117 8.00 -2.45 0.94
C VAL A 117 8.44 -1.30 0.05
N VAL A 118 8.97 -1.62 -1.13
CA VAL A 118 9.26 -0.59 -2.13
C VAL A 118 8.00 -0.35 -2.95
N LEU A 119 7.61 0.91 -3.07
CA LEU A 119 6.41 1.28 -3.84
C LEU A 119 6.63 1.00 -5.33
N LYS A 120 5.56 0.60 -6.03
CA LYS A 120 5.68 0.23 -7.44
C LYS A 120 6.22 1.35 -8.32
N GLY A 121 5.99 2.61 -7.95
CA GLY A 121 6.54 3.77 -8.65
C GLY A 121 8.05 3.91 -8.54
N GLY A 122 8.68 3.19 -7.61
CA GLY A 122 10.12 3.19 -7.40
C GLY A 122 10.84 1.98 -7.97
N ILE A 123 10.13 1.15 -8.69
CA ILE A 123 10.69 -0.09 -9.25
C ILE A 123 11.19 0.13 -10.68
#